data_591606ca9ac88d1799a704b12789bbb2
#
_entry.id   591606ca9ac88d1799a704b12789bbb2
#
_cell.length_a   1.000
_cell.length_b   1.000
_cell.length_c   1.000
_cell.angle_alpha   90.00
_cell.angle_beta   90.00
_cell.angle_gamma   90.00
#
_symmetry.space_group_name_H-M   'P 1'
#
loop_
_entity.id
_entity.type
_entity.pdbx_description
1 polymer ?
#
loop_
_entity_poly.entity_id
_entity_poly.type
_entity_poly.pdbx_seq_one_letter_code
_entity_poly.pdbx_strand_id
1 'polypeptide(L)'
;MAIPLVRGRGIQSSDTATAPRVVVINQAMASRYWPGEDPIGKRVRLFDREGKPWAEVVGVAANNKYNWIGEGPTPWLYLSQRQDLGFRSTLILASDSDAAALAAPLREIVKDLDANMPLAGVRTIEEFYYGNASGIVRTLIRVTGTMGLLGLSLALVGLYGLVAYTAARRTREI
;
A
#
# COMPACT_ATOMS: atom_id res chain seq x y z
N MET A 1 3.88 5.63 -14.52
CA MET A 1 3.24 4.29 -14.48
C MET A 1 1.90 4.40 -15.17
N ALA A 2 1.71 3.76 -16.33
CA ALA A 2 0.43 3.78 -17.03
C ALA A 2 -0.36 2.53 -16.60
N ILE A 3 -1.49 2.71 -15.91
CA ILE A 3 -2.40 1.60 -15.61
C ILE A 3 -3.28 1.41 -16.86
N PRO A 4 -3.24 0.24 -17.52
CA PRO A 4 -3.99 0.03 -18.74
C PRO A 4 -5.50 0.06 -18.47
N LEU A 5 -6.24 0.70 -19.36
CA LEU A 5 -7.70 0.64 -19.37
C LEU A 5 -8.15 -0.65 -20.04
N VAL A 6 -9.11 -1.32 -19.44
CA VAL A 6 -9.71 -2.56 -19.93
C VAL A 6 -11.02 -2.26 -20.69
N ARG A 7 -11.79 -1.28 -20.19
CA ARG A 7 -13.06 -0.84 -20.78
C ARG A 7 -13.28 0.65 -20.57
N GLY A 8 -14.10 1.25 -21.42
CA GLY A 8 -14.52 2.64 -21.33
C GLY A 8 -13.39 3.63 -21.59
N ARG A 9 -13.42 4.76 -20.91
CA ARG A 9 -12.44 5.83 -21.04
C ARG A 9 -11.72 6.15 -19.73
N GLY A 10 -10.57 6.76 -19.82
CA GLY A 10 -9.86 7.34 -18.67
C GLY A 10 -10.45 8.68 -18.25
N ILE A 11 -9.88 9.22 -17.17
CA ILE A 11 -10.12 10.60 -16.73
C ILE A 11 -9.52 11.53 -17.77
N GLN A 12 -10.29 12.54 -18.19
CA GLN A 12 -9.92 13.50 -19.24
C GLN A 12 -9.77 14.90 -18.66
N SER A 13 -9.14 15.79 -19.41
CA SER A 13 -9.00 17.19 -19.04
C SER A 13 -10.35 17.93 -18.96
N SER A 14 -11.37 17.45 -19.66
CA SER A 14 -12.76 17.93 -19.61
C SER A 14 -13.50 17.58 -18.32
N ASP A 15 -13.01 16.59 -17.53
CA ASP A 15 -13.61 16.20 -16.25
C ASP A 15 -13.22 17.21 -15.15
N THR A 16 -13.74 18.44 -15.29
CA THR A 16 -13.49 19.58 -14.40
C THR A 16 -14.42 19.58 -13.17
N ALA A 17 -14.19 20.49 -12.24
CA ALA A 17 -15.01 20.62 -11.03
C ALA A 17 -16.50 20.89 -11.30
N THR A 18 -16.82 21.52 -12.44
CA THR A 18 -18.20 21.84 -12.86
C THR A 18 -18.83 20.76 -13.74
N ALA A 19 -18.04 19.81 -14.25
CA ALA A 19 -18.56 18.70 -15.06
C ALA A 19 -19.23 17.64 -14.18
N PRO A 20 -20.11 16.78 -14.76
CA PRO A 20 -20.62 15.61 -14.05
C PRO A 20 -19.49 14.78 -13.44
N ARG A 21 -19.66 14.37 -12.19
CA ARG A 21 -18.62 13.60 -11.51
C ARG A 21 -18.43 12.24 -12.14
N VAL A 22 -17.18 11.90 -12.39
CA VAL A 22 -16.78 10.64 -13.02
C VAL A 22 -15.79 9.87 -12.15
N VAL A 23 -15.80 8.56 -12.32
CA VAL A 23 -14.88 7.65 -11.63
C VAL A 23 -14.45 6.56 -12.59
N VAL A 24 -13.16 6.20 -12.49
CA VAL A 24 -12.63 4.98 -13.10
C VAL A 24 -12.44 3.97 -11.98
N ILE A 25 -12.93 2.75 -12.15
CA ILE A 25 -12.80 1.67 -11.17
C ILE A 25 -11.83 0.61 -11.69
N ASN A 26 -11.31 -0.25 -10.81
CA ASN A 26 -10.52 -1.40 -11.26
C ASN A 26 -11.38 -2.64 -11.47
N GLN A 27 -10.82 -3.67 -12.12
CA GLN A 27 -11.52 -4.94 -12.39
C GLN A 27 -12.03 -5.62 -11.11
N ALA A 28 -11.26 -5.56 -10.02
CA ALA A 28 -11.67 -6.15 -8.74
C ALA A 28 -12.95 -5.48 -8.18
N MET A 29 -13.07 -4.17 -8.31
CA MET A 29 -14.26 -3.43 -7.93
C MET A 29 -15.43 -3.77 -8.84
N ALA A 30 -15.21 -3.81 -10.15
CA ALA A 30 -16.24 -4.18 -11.13
C ALA A 30 -16.80 -5.59 -10.84
N SER A 31 -15.94 -6.59 -10.67
CA SER A 31 -16.34 -7.96 -10.38
C SER A 31 -17.06 -8.13 -9.03
N ARG A 32 -16.70 -7.30 -8.04
CA ARG A 32 -17.31 -7.39 -6.71
C ARG A 32 -18.71 -6.79 -6.64
N TYR A 33 -18.93 -5.64 -7.30
CA TYR A 33 -20.18 -4.88 -7.15
C TYR A 33 -21.15 -5.07 -8.33
N TRP A 34 -20.65 -5.48 -9.49
CA TRP A 34 -21.46 -5.76 -10.70
C TRP A 34 -21.02 -7.07 -11.35
N PRO A 35 -21.17 -8.22 -10.66
CA PRO A 35 -20.77 -9.52 -11.21
C PRO A 35 -21.62 -9.86 -12.43
N GLY A 36 -20.96 -10.03 -13.60
CA GLY A 36 -21.62 -10.37 -14.86
C GLY A 36 -22.31 -9.20 -15.56
N GLU A 37 -22.30 -7.98 -15.00
CA GLU A 37 -22.88 -6.79 -15.61
C GLU A 37 -21.80 -5.84 -16.12
N ASP A 38 -22.20 -4.92 -17.03
CA ASP A 38 -21.34 -3.81 -17.42
C ASP A 38 -21.41 -2.69 -16.37
N PRO A 39 -20.28 -2.34 -15.73
CA PRO A 39 -20.25 -1.27 -14.75
C PRO A 39 -20.25 0.14 -15.37
N ILE A 40 -20.01 0.29 -16.70
CA ILE A 40 -19.98 1.59 -17.36
C ILE A 40 -21.39 2.24 -17.30
N GLY A 41 -21.44 3.52 -16.97
CA GLY A 41 -22.68 4.29 -16.77
C GLY A 41 -23.38 4.04 -15.43
N LYS A 42 -22.95 3.03 -14.65
CA LYS A 42 -23.45 2.86 -13.27
C LYS A 42 -22.94 3.97 -12.37
N ARG A 43 -23.66 4.24 -11.27
CA ARG A 43 -23.32 5.30 -10.32
C ARG A 43 -22.80 4.75 -9.01
N VAL A 44 -21.77 5.39 -8.50
CA VAL A 44 -21.15 5.08 -7.20
C VAL A 44 -21.28 6.29 -6.28
N ARG A 45 -21.67 6.08 -5.04
CA ARG A 45 -21.59 7.11 -4.03
C ARG A 45 -20.21 7.08 -3.38
N LEU A 46 -19.50 8.20 -3.51
CA LEU A 46 -18.20 8.36 -2.90
C LEU A 46 -18.39 8.70 -1.43
N PHE A 47 -18.02 7.79 -0.54
CA PHE A 47 -18.17 7.90 0.90
C PHE A 47 -19.65 7.93 1.39
N ASP A 48 -19.92 7.18 2.43
CA ASP A 48 -21.25 7.05 3.05
C ASP A 48 -21.57 8.27 3.95
N ARG A 49 -21.44 9.49 3.40
CA ARG A 49 -21.83 10.72 4.06
C ARG A 49 -22.96 11.37 3.27
N GLU A 50 -24.04 11.69 3.97
CA GLU A 50 -25.14 12.49 3.39
C GLU A 50 -24.60 13.77 2.75
N GLY A 51 -25.06 14.05 1.52
CA GLY A 51 -24.67 15.24 0.77
C GLY A 51 -23.51 15.07 -0.21
N LYS A 52 -22.81 13.92 -0.26
CA LYS A 52 -21.79 13.70 -1.31
C LYS A 52 -22.44 13.24 -2.62
N PRO A 53 -22.03 13.82 -3.74
CA PRO A 53 -22.65 13.55 -5.04
C PRO A 53 -22.26 12.16 -5.54
N TRP A 54 -23.14 11.61 -6.37
CA TRP A 54 -22.89 10.41 -7.13
C TRP A 54 -21.85 10.67 -8.22
N ALA A 55 -20.99 9.70 -8.48
CA ALA A 55 -20.05 9.68 -9.60
C ALA A 55 -20.42 8.56 -10.56
N GLU A 56 -20.36 8.84 -11.85
CA GLU A 56 -20.61 7.86 -12.91
C GLU A 56 -19.34 7.09 -13.25
N VAL A 57 -19.44 5.77 -13.38
CA VAL A 57 -18.36 4.92 -13.81
C VAL A 57 -18.15 5.09 -15.30
N VAL A 58 -17.03 5.69 -15.71
CA VAL A 58 -16.70 5.95 -17.11
C VAL A 58 -15.65 4.99 -17.67
N GLY A 59 -14.96 4.26 -16.81
CA GLY A 59 -13.93 3.32 -17.25
C GLY A 59 -13.61 2.26 -16.22
N VAL A 60 -13.04 1.16 -16.71
CA VAL A 60 -12.50 0.06 -15.92
C VAL A 60 -11.02 -0.09 -16.24
N ALA A 61 -10.19 0.04 -15.22
CA ALA A 61 -8.74 -0.15 -15.30
C ALA A 61 -8.34 -1.56 -14.87
N ALA A 62 -7.18 -2.02 -15.31
CA ALA A 62 -6.60 -3.24 -14.81
C ALA A 62 -6.32 -3.17 -13.30
N ASN A 63 -6.31 -4.34 -12.65
CA ASN A 63 -5.91 -4.41 -11.24
C ASN A 63 -4.44 -4.01 -11.08
N ASN A 64 -4.15 -3.30 -10.00
CA ASN A 64 -2.80 -2.90 -9.63
C ASN A 64 -2.57 -3.16 -8.14
N LYS A 65 -1.34 -3.02 -7.70
CA LYS A 65 -0.94 -3.08 -6.30
C LYS A 65 -0.93 -1.66 -5.72
N TYR A 66 -1.63 -1.45 -4.60
CA TYR A 66 -1.81 -0.11 -4.04
C TYR A 66 -1.06 0.08 -2.72
N ASN A 67 -1.02 -0.93 -1.87
CA ASN A 67 -0.46 -0.84 -0.54
C ASN A 67 0.87 -1.60 -0.41
N TRP A 68 0.95 -2.82 -0.93
CA TRP A 68 2.16 -3.64 -0.88
C TRP A 68 2.17 -4.71 -1.99
N ILE A 69 3.36 -5.22 -2.31
CA ILE A 69 3.57 -6.10 -3.47
C ILE A 69 2.78 -7.43 -3.38
N GLY A 70 2.57 -7.96 -2.18
CA GLY A 70 1.88 -9.23 -1.94
C GLY A 70 0.36 -9.14 -1.81
N GLU A 71 -0.25 -7.94 -1.95
CA GLU A 71 -1.70 -7.81 -1.83
C GLU A 71 -2.44 -8.50 -2.97
N GLY A 72 -3.60 -9.12 -2.63
CA GLY A 72 -4.55 -9.63 -3.60
C GLY A 72 -5.27 -8.51 -4.36
N PRO A 73 -6.04 -8.84 -5.42
CA PRO A 73 -6.86 -7.86 -6.13
C PRO A 73 -7.85 -7.18 -5.17
N THR A 74 -7.63 -5.91 -4.89
CA THR A 74 -8.45 -5.11 -3.96
C THR A 74 -9.31 -4.13 -4.77
N PRO A 75 -10.61 -3.97 -4.45
CA PRO A 75 -11.45 -2.96 -5.08
C PRO A 75 -10.86 -1.57 -4.90
N TRP A 76 -10.71 -0.85 -6.02
CA TRP A 76 -10.13 0.47 -6.04
C TRP A 76 -10.82 1.37 -7.05
N LEU A 77 -10.82 2.68 -6.79
CA LEU A 77 -11.37 3.70 -7.67
C LEU A 77 -10.40 4.87 -7.84
N TYR A 78 -10.47 5.50 -8.99
CA TYR A 78 -9.67 6.65 -9.36
C TYR A 78 -10.58 7.84 -9.64
N LEU A 79 -10.30 8.94 -9.00
CA LEU A 79 -11.05 10.18 -9.12
C LEU A 79 -10.26 11.22 -9.92
N SER A 80 -10.96 12.12 -10.57
CA SER A 80 -10.33 13.31 -11.16
C SER A 80 -9.90 14.24 -10.03
N GLN A 81 -8.60 14.58 -9.98
CA GLN A 81 -8.09 15.56 -9.02
C GLN A 81 -8.77 16.92 -9.17
N ARG A 82 -9.24 17.27 -10.38
CA ARG A 82 -9.98 18.51 -10.64
C ARG A 82 -11.38 18.51 -10.05
N GLN A 83 -11.96 17.32 -9.80
CA GLN A 83 -13.30 17.14 -9.20
C GLN A 83 -13.27 16.90 -7.70
N ASP A 84 -12.16 16.38 -7.18
CA ASP A 84 -12.00 16.08 -5.75
C ASP A 84 -10.60 16.52 -5.29
N LEU A 85 -10.49 17.80 -4.97
CA LEU A 85 -9.29 18.38 -4.38
C LEU A 85 -9.20 17.93 -2.92
N GLY A 86 -8.54 16.80 -2.69
CA GLY A 86 -8.19 16.38 -1.32
C GLY A 86 -7.14 17.33 -0.72
N PHE A 87 -7.19 17.53 0.61
CA PHE A 87 -6.17 18.30 1.34
C PHE A 87 -4.77 17.69 1.29
N ARG A 88 -4.64 16.47 0.80
CA ARG A 88 -3.36 15.76 0.65
C ARG A 88 -3.25 15.22 -0.76
N SER A 89 -2.21 15.63 -1.46
CA SER A 89 -1.87 15.09 -2.78
C SER A 89 -0.49 14.46 -2.72
N THR A 90 -0.33 13.33 -3.40
CA THR A 90 0.97 12.68 -3.58
C THR A 90 1.39 12.85 -5.03
N LEU A 91 2.51 13.51 -5.25
CA LEU A 91 3.11 13.63 -6.58
C LEU A 91 4.07 12.47 -6.80
N ILE A 92 3.88 11.72 -7.88
CA ILE A 92 4.78 10.65 -8.30
C ILE A 92 5.53 11.13 -9.53
N LEU A 93 6.85 11.22 -9.42
CA LEU A 93 7.74 11.59 -10.51
C LEU A 93 8.45 10.34 -11.03
N ALA A 94 8.54 10.24 -12.36
CA ALA A 94 9.35 9.24 -13.02
C ALA A 94 10.61 9.92 -13.59
N SER A 95 11.76 9.28 -13.46
CA SER A 95 13.05 9.76 -14.00
C SER A 95 13.82 8.58 -14.56
N ASP A 96 14.54 8.81 -15.63
CA ASP A 96 15.49 7.86 -16.21
C ASP A 96 16.86 7.90 -15.49
N SER A 97 17.06 8.85 -14.57
CA SER A 97 18.25 9.00 -13.74
C SER A 97 17.95 8.67 -12.27
N ASP A 98 18.92 8.88 -11.39
CA ASP A 98 18.73 8.65 -9.94
C ASP A 98 17.53 9.46 -9.39
N ALA A 99 16.49 8.73 -9.00
CA ALA A 99 15.26 9.31 -8.47
C ALA A 99 15.50 10.08 -7.15
N ALA A 100 16.50 9.69 -6.35
CA ALA A 100 16.83 10.36 -5.09
C ALA A 100 17.39 11.78 -5.35
N ALA A 101 18.08 11.98 -6.47
CA ALA A 101 18.62 13.28 -6.85
C ALA A 101 17.53 14.33 -7.15
N LEU A 102 16.31 13.91 -7.49
CA LEU A 102 15.18 14.81 -7.72
C LEU A 102 14.62 15.46 -6.46
N ALA A 103 14.96 14.96 -5.28
CA ALA A 103 14.37 15.42 -4.02
C ALA A 103 14.71 16.89 -3.69
N ALA A 104 15.93 17.33 -3.96
CA ALA A 104 16.35 18.71 -3.69
C ALA A 104 15.72 19.71 -4.67
N PRO A 105 15.81 19.54 -6.01
CA PRO A 105 15.15 20.42 -6.97
C PRO A 105 13.64 20.50 -6.76
N LEU A 106 12.97 19.38 -6.42
CA LEU A 106 11.55 19.38 -6.15
C LEU A 106 11.18 20.25 -4.95
N ARG A 107 11.98 20.21 -3.88
CA ARG A 107 11.75 21.07 -2.70
C ARG A 107 11.90 22.56 -3.04
N GLU A 108 12.86 22.92 -3.86
CA GLU A 108 13.03 24.30 -4.31
C GLU A 108 11.83 24.78 -5.14
N ILE A 109 11.40 24.00 -6.13
CA ILE A 109 10.24 24.34 -6.96
C ILE A 109 8.98 24.53 -6.11
N VAL A 110 8.71 23.62 -5.16
CA VAL A 110 7.52 23.74 -4.30
C VAL A 110 7.63 24.95 -3.37
N LYS A 111 8.82 25.26 -2.84
CA LYS A 111 9.05 26.42 -2.00
C LYS A 111 8.87 27.73 -2.78
N ASP A 112 9.23 27.75 -4.07
CA ASP A 112 9.03 28.90 -4.94
C ASP A 112 7.54 29.12 -5.29
N LEU A 113 6.76 28.03 -5.37
CA LEU A 113 5.32 28.09 -5.60
C LEU A 113 4.55 28.54 -4.35
N ASP A 114 4.91 28.01 -3.20
CA ASP A 114 4.33 28.38 -1.90
C ASP A 114 5.31 28.02 -0.77
N ALA A 115 5.90 29.06 -0.18
CA ALA A 115 6.87 28.89 0.92
C ALA A 115 6.28 28.21 2.18
N ASN A 116 4.96 28.22 2.33
CA ASN A 116 4.26 27.61 3.47
C ASN A 116 3.74 26.20 3.17
N MET A 117 3.93 25.67 1.95
CA MET A 117 3.47 24.34 1.59
C MET A 117 4.38 23.26 2.21
N PRO A 118 3.89 22.45 3.17
CA PRO A 118 4.71 21.42 3.79
C PRO A 118 4.91 20.26 2.81
N LEU A 119 6.15 20.01 2.43
CA LEU A 119 6.56 18.80 1.70
C LEU A 119 6.92 17.71 2.72
N ALA A 120 6.04 16.74 2.87
CA ALA A 120 6.26 15.59 3.75
C ALA A 120 6.50 14.31 2.93
N GLY A 121 7.39 13.44 3.41
CA GLY A 121 7.51 12.08 2.91
C GLY A 121 8.14 11.96 1.51
N VAL A 122 9.08 12.86 1.15
CA VAL A 122 9.87 12.70 -0.10
C VAL A 122 10.71 11.44 0.03
N ARG A 123 10.38 10.42 -0.76
CA ARG A 123 11.03 9.11 -0.74
C ARG A 123 10.89 8.45 -2.11
N THR A 124 11.76 7.50 -2.40
CA THR A 124 11.65 6.72 -3.61
C THR A 124 10.48 5.72 -3.52
N ILE A 125 9.96 5.27 -4.65
CA ILE A 125 8.95 4.21 -4.71
C ILE A 125 9.47 2.92 -4.07
N GLU A 126 10.75 2.65 -4.25
CA GLU A 126 11.43 1.51 -3.65
C GLU A 126 11.41 1.59 -2.12
N GLU A 127 11.78 2.72 -1.53
CA GLU A 127 11.69 2.95 -0.07
C GLU A 127 10.25 2.86 0.45
N PHE A 128 9.28 3.32 -0.34
CA PHE A 128 7.87 3.20 0.02
C PHE A 128 7.42 1.75 0.15
N TYR A 129 7.71 0.92 -0.85
CA TYR A 129 7.31 -0.49 -0.85
C TYR A 129 8.09 -1.31 0.17
N TYR A 130 9.40 -1.11 0.28
CA TYR A 130 10.22 -1.82 1.27
C TYR A 130 9.95 -1.33 2.70
N GLY A 131 9.68 -0.05 2.90
CA GLY A 131 9.33 0.51 4.21
C GLY A 131 8.05 -0.09 4.78
N ASN A 132 7.03 -0.24 3.95
CA ASN A 132 5.75 -0.82 4.38
C ASN A 132 5.81 -2.35 4.56
N ALA A 133 6.54 -3.07 3.68
CA ALA A 133 6.67 -4.52 3.77
C ALA A 133 7.67 -4.96 4.85
N SER A 134 8.78 -4.22 5.03
CA SER A 134 9.87 -4.63 5.92
C SER A 134 9.53 -4.49 7.42
N GLY A 135 8.62 -3.61 7.80
CA GLY A 135 8.23 -3.42 9.20
C GLY A 135 7.64 -4.69 9.81
N ILE A 136 6.65 -5.27 9.15
CA ILE A 136 5.99 -6.51 9.60
C ILE A 136 6.95 -7.69 9.55
N VAL A 137 7.69 -7.84 8.45
CA VAL A 137 8.64 -8.96 8.27
C VAL A 137 9.77 -8.89 9.31
N ARG A 138 10.35 -7.72 9.56
CA ARG A 138 11.38 -7.55 10.61
C ARG A 138 10.85 -7.87 12.00
N THR A 139 9.61 -7.46 12.30
CA THR A 139 8.98 -7.78 13.58
C THR A 139 8.77 -9.28 13.74
N LEU A 140 8.27 -9.96 12.70
CA LEU A 140 8.10 -11.41 12.70
C LEU A 140 9.44 -12.13 12.89
N ILE A 141 10.49 -11.74 12.17
CA ILE A 141 11.83 -12.32 12.30
C ILE A 141 12.38 -12.14 13.74
N ARG A 142 12.20 -10.95 14.33
CA ARG A 142 12.64 -10.70 15.70
C ARG A 142 11.90 -11.56 16.71
N VAL A 143 10.57 -11.61 16.62
CA VAL A 143 9.74 -12.41 17.53
C VAL A 143 10.06 -13.89 17.40
N THR A 144 10.10 -14.43 16.18
CA THR A 144 10.43 -15.85 15.94
C THR A 144 11.85 -16.17 16.39
N GLY A 145 12.81 -15.29 16.13
CA GLY A 145 14.21 -15.46 16.56
C GLY A 145 14.36 -15.48 18.08
N THR A 146 13.69 -14.58 18.80
CA THR A 146 13.72 -14.57 20.27
C THR A 146 13.05 -15.80 20.87
N MET A 147 11.92 -16.25 20.32
CA MET A 147 11.26 -17.49 20.76
C MET A 147 12.13 -18.73 20.49
N GLY A 148 12.80 -18.78 19.33
CA GLY A 148 13.74 -19.86 19.00
C GLY A 148 14.92 -19.91 19.95
N LEU A 149 15.50 -18.76 20.31
CA LEU A 149 16.61 -18.67 21.26
C LEU A 149 16.20 -19.12 22.67
N LEU A 150 15.01 -18.71 23.13
CA LEU A 150 14.45 -19.17 24.40
C LEU A 150 14.21 -20.67 24.42
N GLY A 151 13.63 -21.23 23.35
CA GLY A 151 13.42 -22.69 23.23
C GLY A 151 14.73 -23.46 23.26
N LEU A 152 15.76 -22.99 22.55
CA LEU A 152 17.08 -23.58 22.55
C LEU A 152 17.73 -23.53 23.96
N SER A 153 17.61 -22.41 24.65
CA SER A 153 18.14 -22.27 26.01
C SER A 153 17.50 -23.24 26.98
N LEU A 154 16.15 -23.39 26.93
CA LEU A 154 15.43 -24.36 27.76
C LEU A 154 15.81 -25.81 27.41
N ALA A 155 15.98 -26.13 26.13
CA ALA A 155 16.43 -27.46 25.71
C ALA A 155 17.82 -27.80 26.25
N LEU A 156 18.77 -26.85 26.23
CA LEU A 156 20.10 -27.01 26.77
C LEU A 156 20.08 -27.23 28.29
N VAL A 157 19.27 -26.45 29.04
CA VAL A 157 19.10 -26.62 30.49
C VAL A 157 18.48 -28.01 30.81
N GLY A 158 17.46 -28.43 30.02
CA GLY A 158 16.84 -29.74 30.17
C GLY A 158 17.83 -30.89 29.92
N LEU A 159 18.62 -30.77 28.86
CA LEU A 159 19.66 -31.76 28.54
C LEU A 159 20.73 -31.83 29.64
N TYR A 160 21.20 -30.67 30.11
CA TYR A 160 22.16 -30.63 31.21
C TYR A 160 21.62 -31.26 32.49
N GLY A 161 20.35 -30.98 32.83
CA GLY A 161 19.68 -31.61 33.97
C GLY A 161 19.58 -33.13 33.85
N LEU A 162 19.28 -33.65 32.67
CA LEU A 162 19.22 -35.10 32.40
C LEU A 162 20.58 -35.78 32.53
N VAL A 163 21.62 -35.14 31.96
CA VAL A 163 23.00 -35.66 32.07
C VAL A 163 23.49 -35.62 33.51
N ALA A 164 23.27 -34.54 34.24
CA ALA A 164 23.64 -34.43 35.66
C ALA A 164 22.94 -35.47 36.53
N TYR A 165 21.63 -35.69 36.28
CA TYR A 165 20.86 -36.71 37.00
C TYR A 165 21.37 -38.14 36.72
N THR A 166 21.65 -38.47 35.47
CA THR A 166 22.18 -39.79 35.13
C THR A 166 23.58 -40.04 35.69
N ALA A 167 24.43 -39.01 35.70
CA ALA A 167 25.77 -39.09 36.31
C ALA A 167 25.69 -39.28 37.83
N ALA A 168 24.80 -38.53 38.52
CA ALA A 168 24.61 -38.66 39.96
C ALA A 168 24.05 -40.04 40.40
N ARG A 169 23.27 -40.69 39.55
CA ARG A 169 22.73 -42.02 39.81
C ARG A 169 23.81 -43.13 39.69
N ARG A 170 24.73 -43.02 38.73
CA ARG A 170 25.85 -43.98 38.55
C ARG A 170 26.87 -43.95 39.69
N THR A 171 27.07 -42.80 40.34
CA THR A 171 28.02 -42.72 41.48
C THR A 171 27.47 -43.30 42.78
N ARG A 172 26.18 -43.69 42.85
CA ARG A 172 25.59 -44.40 44.02
C ARG A 172 25.62 -45.92 43.91
N GLU A 173 26.04 -46.46 42.76
CA GLU A 173 26.08 -47.91 42.54
C GLU A 173 27.55 -48.52 42.66
N ILE A 174 28.53 -47.69 43.05
CA ILE A 174 29.90 -48.12 43.42
C ILE A 174 30.04 -47.94 44.94
#